data_0927fdec7c4758963ef659e1505e8e27
#
_entry.id   0927fdec7c4758963ef659e1505e8e27
#
_cell.length_a   1.000
_cell.length_b   1.000
_cell.length_c   1.000
_cell.angle_alpha   90.00
_cell.angle_beta   90.00
_cell.angle_gamma   90.00
#
_symmetry.space_group_name_H-M   'P 1'
#
loop_
_entity.id
_entity.type
_entity.pdbx_description
1 polymer ?
#
loop_
_entity_poly.entity_id
_entity_poly.type
_entity_poly.pdbx_seq_one_letter_code
_entity_poly.pdbx_strand_id
1 'polypeptide(L)' 'MGDARLSVRLKAARTAAGLTQAELAERTRLSRKTINTVENGVFTPSVVVALSLARALGTTVEALFGLDD' A
#
# COMPACT_ATOMS: atom_id res chain seq x y z
N MET A 1 11.48 5.69 -6.81
CA MET A 1 11.98 4.39 -7.27
C MET A 1 11.76 3.32 -6.20
N GLY A 2 11.37 2.10 -6.58
CA GLY A 2 11.13 1.03 -5.63
C GLY A 2 12.42 0.35 -5.18
N ASP A 3 12.40 -0.28 -4.01
CA ASP A 3 13.50 -1.10 -3.50
C ASP A 3 13.17 -2.57 -3.82
N ALA A 4 14.09 -3.26 -4.51
CA ALA A 4 13.88 -4.64 -4.94
C ALA A 4 13.74 -5.64 -3.78
N ARG A 5 14.19 -5.27 -2.57
CA ARG A 5 14.04 -6.12 -1.38
C ARG A 5 12.67 -6.00 -0.73
N LEU A 6 11.89 -4.98 -1.13
CA LEU A 6 10.58 -4.74 -0.54
C LEU A 6 9.53 -5.63 -1.20
N SER A 7 8.89 -6.48 -0.43
CA SER A 7 7.70 -7.19 -0.88
C SER A 7 6.47 -6.36 -0.55
N VAL A 8 5.49 -6.35 -1.46
CA VAL A 8 4.29 -5.53 -1.32
C VAL A 8 3.05 -6.42 -1.44
N ARG A 9 2.24 -6.44 -0.39
CA ARG A 9 1.00 -7.19 -0.32
C ARG A 9 -0.23 -6.28 -0.28
N LEU A 10 -0.04 -5.02 -0.67
CA LEU A 10 -1.09 -4.01 -0.59
C LEU A 10 -2.30 -4.35 -1.47
N LYS A 11 -2.06 -4.78 -2.70
CA LYS A 11 -3.16 -5.13 -3.61
C LYS A 11 -4.02 -6.27 -3.06
N ALA A 12 -3.38 -7.32 -2.53
CA ALA A 12 -4.10 -8.44 -1.93
C ALA A 12 -4.94 -8.00 -0.74
N ALA A 13 -4.37 -7.17 0.14
CA ALA A 13 -5.09 -6.65 1.30
C ALA A 13 -6.25 -5.75 0.89
N ARG A 14 -6.04 -4.89 -0.11
CA ARG A 14 -7.07 -4.00 -0.63
C ARG A 14 -8.24 -4.80 -1.23
N THR A 15 -7.94 -5.78 -2.07
CA THR A 15 -8.97 -6.60 -2.70
C THR A 15 -9.72 -7.46 -1.69
N ALA A 16 -9.03 -7.97 -0.68
CA ALA A 16 -9.65 -8.71 0.41
C ALA A 16 -10.60 -7.84 1.22
N ALA A 17 -10.33 -6.54 1.31
CA ALA A 17 -11.21 -5.57 1.97
C ALA A 17 -12.37 -5.10 1.07
N GLY A 18 -12.40 -5.55 -0.18
CA GLY A 18 -13.46 -5.18 -1.13
C GLY A 18 -13.33 -3.76 -1.67
N LEU A 19 -12.13 -3.18 -1.66
CA LEU A 19 -11.91 -1.80 -2.07
C LEU A 19 -11.26 -1.71 -3.44
N THR A 20 -11.70 -0.74 -4.25
CA THR A 20 -10.98 -0.34 -5.47
C THR A 20 -9.81 0.55 -5.09
N GLN A 21 -8.87 0.75 -6.04
CA GLN A 21 -7.78 1.71 -5.85
C GLN A 21 -8.32 3.10 -5.55
N ALA A 22 -9.37 3.53 -6.27
CA ALA A 22 -9.98 4.83 -6.08
C ALA A 22 -10.57 4.98 -4.68
N GLU A 23 -11.23 3.95 -4.18
CA GLU A 23 -11.82 3.96 -2.84
C GLU A 23 -10.75 4.03 -1.75
N LEU A 24 -9.68 3.27 -1.90
CA LEU A 24 -8.56 3.31 -0.95
C LEU A 24 -7.88 4.68 -0.99
N ALA A 25 -7.68 5.25 -2.18
CA ALA A 25 -7.12 6.58 -2.34
C ALA A 25 -7.96 7.63 -1.61
N GLU A 26 -9.27 7.56 -1.74
CA GLU A 26 -10.19 8.46 -1.07
C GLU A 26 -10.07 8.35 0.46
N ARG A 27 -10.04 7.14 0.99
CA ARG A 27 -9.94 6.90 2.44
C ARG A 27 -8.63 7.39 3.04
N THR A 28 -7.56 7.34 2.27
CA THR A 28 -6.22 7.72 2.73
C THR A 28 -5.84 9.15 2.34
N ARG A 29 -6.67 9.81 1.53
CA ARG A 29 -6.39 11.13 0.93
C ARG A 29 -5.11 11.10 0.08
N LEU A 30 -4.78 9.93 -0.45
CA LEU A 30 -3.69 9.78 -1.42
C LEU A 30 -4.29 9.79 -2.82
N SER A 31 -3.44 10.00 -3.83
CA SER A 31 -3.89 9.88 -5.21
C SER A 31 -4.01 8.41 -5.59
N ARG A 32 -4.90 8.10 -6.54
CA ARG A 32 -5.00 6.76 -7.12
C ARG A 32 -3.68 6.32 -7.73
N LYS A 33 -2.95 7.27 -8.34
CA LYS A 33 -1.63 7.01 -8.90
C LYS A 33 -0.66 6.53 -7.84
N THR A 34 -0.68 7.14 -6.66
CA THR A 34 0.17 6.72 -5.54
C THR A 34 -0.15 5.29 -5.12
N ILE A 35 -1.43 4.95 -4.98
CA ILE A 35 -1.85 3.58 -4.65
C ILE A 35 -1.32 2.61 -5.71
N ASN A 36 -1.52 2.92 -6.99
CA ASN A 36 -1.10 2.06 -8.09
C ASN A 36 0.41 1.84 -8.10
N THR A 37 1.21 2.90 -7.96
CA THR A 37 2.67 2.79 -7.99
C THR A 37 3.22 2.04 -6.79
N VAL A 38 2.60 2.17 -5.62
CA VAL A 38 2.99 1.40 -4.44
C VAL A 38 2.63 -0.08 -4.63
N GLU A 39 1.45 -0.39 -5.13
CA GLU A 39 1.02 -1.77 -5.38
C GLU A 39 1.94 -2.50 -6.36
N ASN A 40 2.44 -1.79 -7.35
CA ASN A 40 3.29 -2.36 -8.39
C ASN A 40 4.78 -2.36 -8.03
N GLY A 41 5.15 -1.92 -6.84
CA GLY A 41 6.53 -1.91 -6.39
C GLY A 41 7.40 -0.87 -7.11
N VAL A 42 6.80 0.08 -7.82
CA VAL A 42 7.52 1.13 -8.55
C VAL A 42 8.02 2.20 -7.59
N PHE A 43 7.34 2.37 -6.48
CA PHE A 43 7.60 3.43 -5.54
C PHE A 43 7.60 2.90 -4.11
N THR A 44 8.67 3.18 -3.36
CA THR A 44 8.75 2.83 -1.94
C THR A 44 8.00 3.89 -1.14
N PRO A 45 6.93 3.52 -0.41
CA PRO A 45 6.15 4.50 0.33
C PRO A 45 6.93 5.09 1.49
N SER A 46 6.64 6.32 1.85
CA SER A 46 7.11 6.91 3.09
C SER A 46 6.45 6.19 4.27
N VAL A 47 7.03 6.37 5.46
CA VAL A 47 6.44 5.82 6.69
C VAL A 47 5.01 6.35 6.89
N VAL A 48 4.78 7.62 6.61
CA VAL A 48 3.44 8.22 6.75
C VAL A 48 2.45 7.54 5.79
N VAL A 49 2.85 7.34 4.54
CA VAL A 49 1.99 6.68 3.55
C VAL A 49 1.72 5.23 3.97
N ALA A 50 2.75 4.50 4.40
CA ALA A 50 2.59 3.11 4.83
C ALA A 50 1.64 3.00 6.03
N LEU A 51 1.79 3.87 7.02
CA LEU A 51 0.92 3.88 8.19
C LEU A 51 -0.52 4.25 7.82
N SER A 52 -0.71 5.21 6.91
CA SER A 52 -2.04 5.60 6.42
C SER A 52 -2.76 4.45 5.73
N LEU A 53 -2.04 3.70 4.90
CA LEU A 53 -2.59 2.54 4.22
C LEU A 53 -2.99 1.44 5.20
N ALA A 54 -2.12 1.13 6.16
CA ALA A 54 -2.39 0.12 7.18
C ALA A 54 -3.61 0.50 8.02
N ARG A 55 -3.70 1.76 8.41
CA ARG A 55 -4.83 2.29 9.18
C ARG A 55 -6.14 2.16 8.41
N ALA A 56 -6.13 2.54 7.14
CA ALA A 56 -7.34 2.50 6.29
C ALA A 56 -7.83 1.06 6.08
N LEU A 57 -6.91 0.09 6.05
CA LEU A 57 -7.23 -1.32 5.84
C LEU A 57 -7.40 -2.09 7.15
N GLY A 58 -7.28 -1.41 8.31
CA GLY A 58 -7.44 -2.05 9.60
C GLY A 58 -6.39 -3.11 9.91
N THR A 59 -5.17 -2.92 9.42
CA THR A 59 -4.07 -3.87 9.55
C THR A 59 -2.77 -3.17 9.96
N THR A 60 -1.66 -3.89 9.90
CA THR A 60 -0.34 -3.37 10.25
C THR A 60 0.49 -3.11 9.00
N VAL A 61 1.53 -2.29 9.13
CA VAL A 61 2.49 -2.05 8.04
C VAL A 61 3.17 -3.37 7.65
N GLU A 62 3.51 -4.19 8.63
CA GLU A 62 4.18 -5.47 8.40
C GLU A 62 3.29 -6.47 7.64
N ALA A 63 1.97 -6.33 7.76
CA ALA A 63 1.05 -7.16 6.98
C ALA A 63 1.02 -6.73 5.50
N LEU A 64 1.30 -5.47 5.21
CA LEU A 64 1.27 -4.91 3.86
C LEU A 64 2.63 -4.94 3.16
N PHE A 65 3.71 -4.86 3.91
CA PHE A 65 5.06 -4.74 3.38
C PHE A 65 6.01 -5.65 4.16
N GLY A 66 7.02 -6.15 3.47
CA GLY A 66 8.04 -6.97 4.10
C GLY A 66 9.37 -6.85 3.36
N LEU A 67 10.39 -7.48 3.91
CA LEU A 67 11.71 -7.53 3.27
C LEU A 67 11.94 -8.96 2.77
N ASP A 68 12.34 -9.06 1.53
CA ASP A 68 12.73 -10.31 0.90
C ASP A 68 14.26 -10.35 0.80
N ASP A 69 14.90 -10.76 1.88
CA ASP A 69 16.36 -10.85 1.94
C ASP A 69 16.86 -12.24 2.31
#